data_ea3203836cffc42507031447c27c3a06
#
_entry.id   ea3203836cffc42507031447c27c3a06
#
_cell.length_a   1.000
_cell.length_b   1.000
_cell.length_c   1.000
_cell.angle_alpha   90.00
_cell.angle_beta   90.00
_cell.angle_gamma   90.00
#
_symmetry.space_group_name_H-M   'P 1'
#
loop_
_entity.id
_entity.type
_entity.pdbx_description
1 polymer ?
#
loop_
_entity_poly.entity_id
_entity_poly.type
_entity_poly.pdbx_seq_one_letter_code
_entity_poly.pdbx_strand_id
1 'polypeptide(L)'
;MSAEQQTDTHEDMAKREPTSIREFVCTVAGAIVFTVAIIILLSLYENPPVSHGRSTPFCCPDVLQQLLRGANLSLDPCQSIFGYTCYAYVTIRSDRPQPVRLNTDPLKGFPKTEAGRAIAAYYRACILSPGNLSVARESASALVSVSNPPRTRAVLPLGVLELIMDLSLKYGLPSVIEFSVGAGPDLTRFLTILASSLTDLSENYSQVLLKTMKTDALETVNGALSSALTISDVDAFLNNLEKFKVKTTQNYTLRSLSDISSEISIAQWKDVMSSVGLSENASIFSIPKEELKGMFALVLNSERRVTTLISALVVASVKLALTVMINASSTNGKAEICRSRAKDLVSLWVLDGIQLSQSPAQDAAIREAYAIVANAVTRKVKSGMTGEDFYKLEETLKDVRVILPSEVVPADLTIPLMTSRYAIAELLTRAYLLQARRYQTYTLALPEGIVRYFLKDHATLDDNVIVVPTVMYSLMPLSGVTDTLLLASTVGVYLADSLWQFVFSSNWSQVSSETLNDYRSCIENSSLSLIEWPSKLLWLSFQTATDISKDADWDVEVDTGGRWHLTRGRLFYMSFVHYLMCRGPNSVYPTFGEDVDVFMSAFEDFYRSFSCNMAASKINGASCSLKL
;
A
#
# COMPACT_ATOMS: atom_id res chain seq x y z
N MET A 1 -83.83 -25.35 -54.87
CA MET A 1 -84.10 -26.70 -54.43
C MET A 1 -84.31 -26.63 -52.93
N SER A 2 -85.56 -26.58 -52.55
CA SER A 2 -86.34 -27.58 -51.82
C SER A 2 -85.94 -27.62 -50.36
N ALA A 3 -86.80 -27.46 -49.44
CA ALA A 3 -88.23 -27.40 -49.17
C ALA A 3 -88.30 -27.46 -47.63
N GLU A 4 -89.12 -26.60 -47.03
CA GLU A 4 -90.36 -27.04 -46.37
C GLU A 4 -90.14 -27.93 -45.14
N GLN A 5 -90.72 -27.71 -43.99
CA GLN A 5 -92.07 -27.38 -43.55
C GLN A 5 -92.04 -27.06 -42.06
N GLN A 6 -92.60 -25.98 -41.50
CA GLN A 6 -94.03 -25.95 -40.99
C GLN A 6 -94.34 -26.99 -39.95
N THR A 7 -94.69 -26.64 -38.80
CA THR A 7 -95.91 -26.46 -37.99
C THR A 7 -95.55 -26.80 -36.53
N ASP A 8 -96.16 -26.47 -35.49
CA ASP A 8 -97.41 -25.80 -35.11
C ASP A 8 -97.34 -25.43 -33.60
N THR A 9 -97.87 -24.30 -33.29
CA THR A 9 -98.62 -23.90 -32.12
C THR A 9 -98.83 -24.91 -31.00
N HIS A 10 -98.62 -24.56 -29.76
CA HIS A 10 -99.70 -24.42 -28.76
C HIS A 10 -99.22 -23.78 -27.47
N GLU A 11 -100.04 -22.88 -26.96
CA GLU A 11 -100.05 -22.28 -25.64
C GLU A 11 -99.81 -23.30 -24.53
N ASP A 12 -98.98 -22.85 -23.57
CA ASP A 12 -99.22 -23.17 -22.17
C ASP A 12 -98.77 -22.06 -21.28
N MET A 13 -99.73 -21.28 -20.80
CA MET A 13 -99.57 -20.42 -19.64
C MET A 13 -99.43 -21.32 -18.41
N ALA A 14 -98.22 -21.63 -18.00
CA ALA A 14 -97.97 -22.35 -16.77
C ALA A 14 -97.48 -21.38 -15.72
N LYS A 15 -98.29 -21.18 -14.72
CA LYS A 15 -98.07 -20.76 -13.34
C LYS A 15 -96.61 -20.37 -12.96
N ARG A 16 -96.40 -19.10 -12.71
CA ARG A 16 -95.24 -18.64 -11.86
C ARG A 16 -95.53 -19.15 -10.44
N GLU A 17 -94.87 -20.20 -10.03
CA GLU A 17 -94.67 -20.49 -8.62
C GLU A 17 -93.87 -19.39 -7.95
N PRO A 18 -94.20 -18.99 -6.69
CA PRO A 18 -93.42 -18.00 -5.96
C PRO A 18 -92.02 -18.57 -5.71
N THR A 19 -91.01 -17.92 -6.26
CA THR A 19 -89.60 -18.16 -5.93
C THR A 19 -89.43 -18.35 -4.44
N SER A 20 -89.04 -19.55 -4.04
CA SER A 20 -88.96 -19.91 -2.64
C SER A 20 -88.02 -18.91 -1.94
N ILE A 21 -88.37 -18.45 -0.74
CA ILE A 21 -87.56 -17.55 0.11
C ILE A 21 -86.10 -18.03 0.15
N ARG A 22 -85.88 -19.32 -0.01
CA ARG A 22 -84.59 -19.97 -0.06
C ARG A 22 -83.71 -19.55 -1.26
N GLU A 23 -84.35 -19.46 -2.47
CA GLU A 23 -83.64 -19.01 -3.68
C GLU A 23 -83.29 -17.51 -3.62
N PHE A 24 -84.21 -16.70 -3.07
CA PHE A 24 -83.97 -15.30 -2.86
C PHE A 24 -82.81 -15.06 -1.86
N VAL A 25 -82.79 -15.80 -0.76
CA VAL A 25 -81.68 -15.73 0.24
C VAL A 25 -80.35 -16.19 -0.37
N CYS A 26 -80.33 -17.25 -1.18
CA CYS A 26 -79.13 -17.72 -1.89
C CYS A 26 -78.61 -16.67 -2.89
N THR A 27 -79.49 -16.00 -3.62
CA THR A 27 -79.11 -14.98 -4.61
C THR A 27 -78.54 -13.71 -3.90
N VAL A 28 -79.21 -13.30 -2.84
CA VAL A 28 -78.70 -12.13 -2.01
C VAL A 28 -77.40 -12.47 -1.34
N ALA A 29 -77.23 -13.65 -0.75
CA ALA A 29 -75.99 -14.11 -0.16
C ALA A 29 -74.85 -14.19 -1.21
N GLY A 30 -75.14 -14.71 -2.39
CA GLY A 30 -74.22 -14.76 -3.52
C GLY A 30 -73.75 -13.35 -3.96
N ALA A 31 -74.72 -12.43 -4.08
CA ALA A 31 -74.42 -11.04 -4.43
C ALA A 31 -73.54 -10.33 -3.35
N ILE A 32 -73.81 -10.57 -2.08
CA ILE A 32 -73.01 -10.02 -0.96
C ILE A 32 -71.57 -10.58 -1.02
N VAL A 33 -71.42 -11.90 -1.18
CA VAL A 33 -70.09 -12.53 -1.27
C VAL A 33 -69.31 -12.01 -2.49
N PHE A 34 -69.97 -11.84 -3.63
CA PHE A 34 -69.36 -11.29 -4.84
C PHE A 34 -68.93 -9.83 -4.66
N THR A 35 -69.80 -9.03 -4.03
CA THR A 35 -69.49 -7.62 -3.73
C THR A 35 -68.31 -7.52 -2.75
N VAL A 36 -68.27 -8.33 -1.71
CA VAL A 36 -67.14 -8.39 -0.77
C VAL A 36 -65.86 -8.85 -1.48
N ALA A 37 -65.93 -9.84 -2.37
CA ALA A 37 -64.80 -10.28 -3.16
C ALA A 37 -64.27 -9.16 -4.09
N ILE A 38 -65.16 -8.39 -4.73
CA ILE A 38 -64.78 -7.24 -5.55
C ILE A 38 -64.13 -6.14 -4.68
N ILE A 39 -64.67 -5.85 -3.52
CA ILE A 39 -64.08 -4.86 -2.60
C ILE A 39 -62.67 -5.29 -2.15
N ILE A 40 -62.51 -6.58 -1.82
CA ILE A 40 -61.19 -7.13 -1.48
C ILE A 40 -60.23 -7.05 -2.67
N LEU A 41 -60.68 -7.39 -3.88
CA LEU A 41 -59.87 -7.29 -5.10
C LEU A 41 -59.50 -5.83 -5.43
N LEU A 42 -60.43 -4.90 -5.27
CA LEU A 42 -60.16 -3.47 -5.47
C LEU A 42 -59.22 -2.92 -4.40
N SER A 43 -59.39 -3.31 -3.15
CA SER A 43 -58.46 -2.90 -2.08
C SER A 43 -57.04 -3.51 -2.24
N LEU A 44 -56.93 -4.69 -2.82
CA LEU A 44 -55.65 -5.30 -3.21
C LEU A 44 -55.06 -4.64 -4.45
N TYR A 45 -55.87 -4.07 -5.33
CA TYR A 45 -55.43 -3.36 -6.53
C TYR A 45 -55.01 -1.92 -6.19
N GLU A 46 -55.75 -1.22 -5.32
CA GLU A 46 -55.39 0.14 -4.84
C GLU A 46 -54.25 0.12 -3.82
N ASN A 47 -54.12 -0.93 -3.05
CA ASN A 47 -52.99 -1.21 -2.17
C ASN A 47 -52.44 -2.60 -2.57
N PRO A 48 -51.64 -2.67 -3.65
CA PRO A 48 -50.94 -3.90 -3.92
C PRO A 48 -50.16 -4.25 -2.64
N PRO A 49 -50.28 -5.53 -2.15
CA PRO A 49 -49.44 -5.92 -1.03
C PRO A 49 -48.04 -5.49 -1.40
N VAL A 50 -47.45 -4.56 -0.61
CA VAL A 50 -46.06 -4.20 -0.77
C VAL A 50 -45.36 -5.53 -0.83
N SER A 51 -44.92 -5.92 -2.05
CA SER A 51 -44.14 -7.11 -2.21
C SER A 51 -42.95 -6.81 -1.31
N HIS A 52 -42.91 -7.43 -0.14
CA HIS A 52 -41.68 -7.51 0.61
C HIS A 52 -40.71 -8.16 -0.36
N GLY A 53 -40.07 -7.31 -1.18
CA GLY A 53 -39.07 -7.72 -2.13
C GLY A 53 -38.17 -8.64 -1.34
N ARG A 54 -37.89 -9.82 -1.83
CA ARG A 54 -37.05 -10.78 -1.15
C ARG A 54 -35.79 -10.00 -0.75
N SER A 55 -35.69 -9.63 0.53
CA SER A 55 -34.52 -8.97 1.05
C SER A 55 -33.36 -9.93 0.77
N THR A 56 -32.44 -9.49 -0.05
CA THR A 56 -31.26 -10.30 -0.33
C THR A 56 -30.35 -10.22 0.87
N PRO A 57 -29.82 -11.34 1.36
CA PRO A 57 -28.84 -11.28 2.42
C PRO A 57 -27.65 -10.44 1.94
N PHE A 58 -27.29 -9.43 2.71
CA PHE A 58 -26.10 -8.61 2.39
C PHE A 58 -24.84 -9.45 2.52
N CYS A 59 -23.90 -9.29 1.58
CA CYS A 59 -22.67 -10.10 1.52
C CYS A 59 -21.88 -10.11 2.82
N CYS A 60 -21.93 -8.97 3.52
CA CYS A 60 -20.89 -8.57 4.44
C CYS A 60 -21.55 -8.08 5.76
N PRO A 61 -22.12 -8.97 6.59
CA PRO A 61 -22.86 -8.61 7.79
C PRO A 61 -22.02 -7.83 8.80
N ASP A 62 -20.72 -8.08 8.86
CA ASP A 62 -19.81 -7.35 9.75
C ASP A 62 -19.65 -5.89 9.34
N VAL A 63 -19.59 -5.62 8.03
CA VAL A 63 -19.55 -4.25 7.48
C VAL A 63 -20.85 -3.54 7.78
N LEU A 64 -21.99 -4.18 7.54
CA LEU A 64 -23.31 -3.65 7.86
C LEU A 64 -23.41 -3.30 9.35
N GLN A 65 -22.96 -4.19 10.24
CA GLN A 65 -22.96 -3.95 11.68
C GLN A 65 -22.07 -2.76 12.07
N GLN A 66 -20.91 -2.59 11.43
CA GLN A 66 -20.03 -1.44 11.66
C GLN A 66 -20.69 -0.13 11.23
N LEU A 67 -21.29 -0.10 10.03
CA LEU A 67 -22.03 1.05 9.53
C LEU A 67 -23.16 1.46 10.49
N LEU A 68 -23.98 0.50 10.89
CA LEU A 68 -25.13 0.73 11.76
C LEU A 68 -24.73 1.18 13.17
N ARG A 69 -23.58 0.71 13.69
CA ARG A 69 -23.06 1.19 14.99
C ARG A 69 -22.57 2.62 14.93
N GLY A 70 -22.07 3.07 13.77
CA GLY A 70 -21.58 4.43 13.54
C GLY A 70 -22.69 5.45 13.31
N ALA A 71 -23.82 5.01 12.77
CA ALA A 71 -24.90 5.83 12.26
C ALA A 71 -25.96 6.18 13.33
N ASN A 72 -26.62 7.32 13.15
CA ASN A 72 -27.87 7.67 13.82
C ASN A 72 -28.98 7.77 12.77
N LEU A 73 -29.69 6.68 12.57
CA LEU A 73 -30.72 6.55 11.55
C LEU A 73 -32.01 7.36 11.87
N SER A 74 -32.07 8.05 13.03
CA SER A 74 -33.16 8.98 13.34
C SER A 74 -32.93 10.39 12.80
N LEU A 75 -31.71 10.71 12.36
CA LEU A 75 -31.41 11.99 11.72
C LEU A 75 -31.86 11.95 10.26
N ASP A 76 -32.16 13.14 9.72
CA ASP A 76 -32.48 13.29 8.31
C ASP A 76 -31.20 13.32 7.46
N PRO A 77 -30.92 12.30 6.64
CA PRO A 77 -29.74 12.27 5.79
C PRO A 77 -29.74 13.38 4.73
N CYS A 78 -30.91 13.93 4.40
CA CYS A 78 -31.05 15.02 3.46
C CYS A 78 -30.55 16.36 4.04
N GLN A 79 -30.52 16.50 5.37
CA GLN A 79 -29.97 17.66 6.05
C GLN A 79 -28.47 17.47 6.31
N SER A 80 -28.05 16.29 6.76
CA SER A 80 -26.65 15.96 7.00
C SER A 80 -26.41 14.45 6.90
N ILE A 81 -25.87 14.02 5.79
CA ILE A 81 -25.42 12.62 5.62
C ILE A 81 -24.23 12.31 6.55
N PHE A 82 -23.37 13.30 6.82
CA PHE A 82 -22.28 13.15 7.77
C PHE A 82 -22.82 12.91 9.18
N GLY A 83 -23.74 13.72 9.66
CA GLY A 83 -24.39 13.52 10.97
C GLY A 83 -25.13 12.19 11.04
N TYR A 84 -25.83 11.81 9.97
CA TYR A 84 -26.54 10.54 9.85
C TYR A 84 -25.59 9.33 9.96
N THR A 85 -24.46 9.35 9.24
CA THR A 85 -23.55 8.21 9.12
C THR A 85 -22.44 8.20 10.18
N CYS A 86 -21.91 9.38 10.55
CA CYS A 86 -20.75 9.53 11.42
C CYS A 86 -21.09 9.84 12.88
N TYR A 87 -22.34 9.78 13.30
CA TYR A 87 -22.83 10.24 14.60
C TYR A 87 -21.99 9.76 15.79
N ALA A 88 -21.69 8.47 15.83
CA ALA A 88 -20.90 7.90 16.93
C ALA A 88 -19.44 8.38 16.95
N TYR A 89 -18.90 8.85 15.82
CA TYR A 89 -17.53 9.36 15.72
C TYR A 89 -17.44 10.83 16.15
N VAL A 90 -18.53 11.57 16.03
CA VAL A 90 -18.62 12.96 16.47
C VAL A 90 -18.82 13.03 17.99
N THR A 91 -19.64 12.13 18.54
CA THR A 91 -20.05 12.16 19.96
C THR A 91 -19.11 11.42 20.90
N ILE A 92 -18.35 10.43 20.42
CA ILE A 92 -17.50 9.57 21.24
C ILE A 92 -16.03 9.80 20.89
N ARG A 93 -15.45 10.85 21.43
CA ARG A 93 -14.08 11.29 21.15
C ARG A 93 -12.98 10.40 21.78
N SER A 94 -13.24 9.45 22.66
CA SER A 94 -12.17 8.91 23.51
C SER A 94 -11.96 7.40 23.60
N ASP A 95 -12.97 6.51 23.44
CA ASP A 95 -12.81 5.16 24.01
C ASP A 95 -13.08 3.96 23.09
N ARG A 96 -13.17 4.12 21.77
CA ARG A 96 -13.38 2.96 20.90
C ARG A 96 -12.09 2.43 20.29
N PRO A 97 -11.90 1.09 20.27
CA PRO A 97 -10.86 0.50 19.45
C PRO A 97 -11.14 0.91 18.00
N GLN A 98 -10.27 1.76 17.46
CA GLN A 98 -10.31 2.09 16.04
C GLN A 98 -10.23 0.78 15.25
N PRO A 99 -10.99 0.62 14.17
CA PRO A 99 -10.71 -0.47 13.24
C PRO A 99 -9.23 -0.37 12.92
N VAL A 100 -8.56 -1.53 12.90
CA VAL A 100 -7.11 -1.62 12.79
C VAL A 100 -6.66 -0.88 11.55
N ARG A 101 -6.50 0.44 11.69
CA ARG A 101 -5.59 1.17 10.84
C ARG A 101 -4.23 0.69 11.28
N LEU A 102 -3.48 0.14 10.37
CA LEU A 102 -2.04 0.26 10.50
C LEU A 102 -1.80 1.75 10.73
N ASN A 103 -1.47 2.07 11.95
CA ASN A 103 -1.36 3.44 12.37
C ASN A 103 -0.33 4.07 11.44
N THR A 104 -0.74 4.99 10.56
CA THR A 104 0.17 5.70 9.66
C THR A 104 1.20 6.51 10.44
N ASP A 105 0.93 6.78 11.73
CA ASP A 105 1.97 7.13 12.69
C ASP A 105 2.52 5.84 13.34
N PRO A 106 3.64 5.29 12.85
CA PRO A 106 4.22 4.05 13.34
C PRO A 106 4.52 4.03 14.84
N LEU A 107 4.27 5.10 15.57
CA LEU A 107 4.70 5.28 16.94
C LEU A 107 3.55 5.51 17.93
N LYS A 108 2.32 5.64 17.43
CA LYS A 108 1.13 5.74 18.29
C LYS A 108 0.54 4.37 18.65
N GLY A 109 1.29 3.55 19.32
CA GLY A 109 0.90 2.21 19.76
C GLY A 109 1.34 1.15 18.76
N PHE A 110 2.50 0.59 19.00
CA PHE A 110 3.02 -0.53 18.22
C PHE A 110 2.04 -1.70 18.31
N PRO A 111 1.66 -2.29 17.16
CA PRO A 111 0.86 -3.50 17.15
C PRO A 111 1.49 -4.59 18.04
N LYS A 112 0.66 -5.45 18.64
CA LYS A 112 1.14 -6.58 19.45
C LYS A 112 1.67 -7.75 18.59
N THR A 113 1.89 -7.52 17.31
CA THR A 113 2.48 -8.45 16.37
C THR A 113 3.99 -8.59 16.58
N GLU A 114 4.61 -9.57 15.95
CA GLU A 114 6.05 -9.79 16.02
C GLU A 114 6.81 -8.62 15.37
N ALA A 115 6.36 -8.18 14.19
CA ALA A 115 6.94 -7.04 13.49
C ALA A 115 6.79 -5.74 14.32
N GLY A 116 5.61 -5.47 14.87
CA GLY A 116 5.40 -4.31 15.75
C GLY A 116 6.28 -4.33 16.99
N ARG A 117 6.51 -5.51 17.59
CA ARG A 117 7.47 -5.66 18.69
C ARG A 117 8.91 -5.37 18.27
N ALA A 118 9.32 -5.83 17.09
CA ALA A 118 10.65 -5.55 16.55
C ALA A 118 10.87 -4.05 16.31
N ILE A 119 9.90 -3.37 15.69
CA ILE A 119 9.96 -1.91 15.47
C ILE A 119 10.01 -1.14 16.80
N ALA A 120 9.18 -1.54 17.78
CA ALA A 120 9.17 -0.94 19.10
C ALA A 120 10.52 -1.11 19.82
N ALA A 121 11.13 -2.29 19.70
CA ALA A 121 12.44 -2.58 20.28
C ALA A 121 13.54 -1.75 19.61
N TYR A 122 13.51 -1.64 18.27
CA TYR A 122 14.43 -0.76 17.53
C TYR A 122 14.31 0.71 17.96
N TYR A 123 13.09 1.23 18.02
CA TYR A 123 12.83 2.60 18.45
C TYR A 123 13.36 2.86 19.88
N ARG A 124 13.09 1.92 20.83
CA ARG A 124 13.57 2.02 22.19
C ARG A 124 15.10 1.99 22.24
N ALA A 125 15.75 1.10 21.51
CA ALA A 125 17.20 1.04 21.42
C ALA A 125 17.80 2.36 20.91
N CYS A 126 17.18 2.97 19.89
CA CYS A 126 17.56 4.27 19.36
C CYS A 126 17.43 5.38 20.43
N ILE A 127 16.29 5.46 21.12
CA ILE A 127 16.07 6.46 22.19
C ILE A 127 17.07 6.32 23.34
N LEU A 128 17.41 5.09 23.71
CA LEU A 128 18.34 4.80 24.81
C LEU A 128 19.81 4.89 24.39
N SER A 129 20.11 5.00 23.10
CA SER A 129 21.48 5.11 22.61
C SER A 129 22.23 6.30 23.25
N PRO A 130 23.43 6.12 23.78
CA PRO A 130 24.23 7.23 24.24
C PRO A 130 24.65 8.10 23.07
N GLY A 131 24.37 9.40 23.12
CA GLY A 131 24.67 10.37 22.05
C GLY A 131 26.13 10.85 22.04
N ASN A 132 27.10 10.07 22.54
CA ASN A 132 28.48 10.49 22.76
C ASN A 132 29.51 9.66 21.98
N LEU A 133 30.79 9.98 22.14
CA LEU A 133 31.94 9.35 21.46
C LEU A 133 32.05 7.83 21.72
N SER A 134 31.44 7.28 22.77
CA SER A 134 31.41 5.83 23.03
C SER A 134 30.69 5.00 21.95
N VAL A 135 29.97 5.67 21.04
CA VAL A 135 29.24 5.04 19.93
C VAL A 135 30.20 4.26 19.02
N ALA A 136 31.44 4.70 18.83
CA ALA A 136 32.41 3.99 17.99
C ALA A 136 32.83 2.65 18.60
N ARG A 137 33.04 2.60 19.92
CA ARG A 137 33.34 1.35 20.67
C ARG A 137 32.14 0.37 20.63
N GLU A 138 30.95 0.91 20.84
CA GLU A 138 29.74 0.11 20.76
C GLU A 138 29.52 -0.47 19.36
N SER A 139 29.73 0.34 18.32
CA SER A 139 29.64 -0.07 16.91
C SER A 139 30.65 -1.15 16.54
N ALA A 140 31.92 -1.00 17.00
CA ALA A 140 32.94 -2.01 16.81
C ALA A 140 32.61 -3.32 17.52
N SER A 141 32.21 -3.25 18.77
CA SER A 141 31.76 -4.42 19.55
C SER A 141 30.56 -5.13 18.88
N ALA A 142 29.60 -4.37 18.40
CA ALA A 142 28.44 -4.89 17.67
C ALA A 142 28.84 -5.61 16.39
N LEU A 143 29.70 -4.98 15.58
CA LEU A 143 30.18 -5.53 14.31
C LEU A 143 30.96 -6.83 14.54
N VAL A 144 31.89 -6.86 15.49
CA VAL A 144 32.66 -8.06 15.81
C VAL A 144 31.74 -9.19 16.29
N SER A 145 30.71 -8.88 17.11
CA SER A 145 29.79 -9.89 17.62
C SER A 145 28.88 -10.49 16.55
N VAL A 146 28.45 -9.68 15.58
CA VAL A 146 27.47 -10.09 14.56
C VAL A 146 28.15 -10.67 13.31
N SER A 147 29.29 -10.11 12.87
CA SER A 147 30.01 -10.60 11.70
C SER A 147 30.87 -11.84 11.95
N ASN A 148 31.13 -12.16 13.24
CA ASN A 148 31.94 -13.31 13.64
C ASN A 148 33.24 -13.43 12.79
N PRO A 149 34.13 -12.42 12.80
CA PRO A 149 35.28 -12.35 11.92
C PRO A 149 36.27 -13.51 12.21
N PRO A 150 37.01 -13.98 11.19
CA PRO A 150 38.00 -15.03 11.38
C PRO A 150 39.06 -14.59 12.40
N ARG A 151 39.52 -15.53 13.23
CA ARG A 151 40.57 -15.27 14.21
C ARG A 151 41.88 -14.87 13.53
N THR A 152 42.57 -13.88 14.05
CA THR A 152 43.81 -13.32 13.45
C THR A 152 44.92 -14.33 13.18
N ARG A 153 44.96 -15.46 13.93
CA ARG A 153 45.96 -16.51 13.77
C ARG A 153 45.78 -17.41 12.54
N ALA A 154 44.59 -17.41 11.93
CA ALA A 154 44.23 -18.29 10.84
C ALA A 154 43.46 -17.57 9.73
N VAL A 155 43.84 -16.34 9.42
CA VAL A 155 43.15 -15.55 8.40
C VAL A 155 43.51 -16.06 7.01
N LEU A 156 42.53 -16.69 6.35
CA LEU A 156 42.60 -17.13 4.96
C LEU A 156 42.15 -16.05 4.00
N PRO A 157 42.62 -16.01 2.74
CA PRO A 157 42.21 -15.04 1.73
C PRO A 157 40.68 -15.00 1.57
N LEU A 158 40.06 -16.18 1.50
CA LEU A 158 38.62 -16.32 1.38
C LEU A 158 37.88 -15.70 2.57
N GLY A 159 38.33 -15.92 3.80
CA GLY A 159 37.71 -15.33 5.00
C GLY A 159 37.80 -13.79 5.05
N VAL A 160 38.88 -13.20 4.49
CA VAL A 160 38.98 -11.74 4.33
C VAL A 160 37.96 -11.25 3.31
N LEU A 161 37.86 -11.93 2.16
CA LEU A 161 36.93 -11.58 1.10
C LEU A 161 35.48 -11.68 1.58
N GLU A 162 35.11 -12.80 2.20
CA GLU A 162 33.78 -13.02 2.76
C GLU A 162 33.38 -11.94 3.76
N LEU A 163 34.29 -11.58 4.70
CA LEU A 163 34.01 -10.50 5.64
C LEU A 163 33.75 -9.16 4.94
N ILE A 164 34.61 -8.78 3.97
CA ILE A 164 34.46 -7.51 3.26
C ILE A 164 33.16 -7.50 2.44
N MET A 165 32.81 -8.63 1.81
CA MET A 165 31.54 -8.77 1.09
C MET A 165 30.33 -8.70 2.03
N ASP A 166 30.37 -9.39 3.17
CA ASP A 166 29.31 -9.33 4.18
C ASP A 166 29.11 -7.92 4.69
N LEU A 167 30.19 -7.18 5.00
CA LEU A 167 30.11 -5.78 5.43
C LEU A 167 29.39 -4.92 4.39
N SER A 168 29.72 -5.11 3.10
CA SER A 168 29.10 -4.33 2.02
C SER A 168 27.69 -4.82 1.68
N LEU A 169 27.54 -6.11 1.40
CA LEU A 169 26.32 -6.66 0.81
C LEU A 169 25.25 -7.01 1.85
N LYS A 170 25.65 -7.47 3.04
CA LYS A 170 24.71 -7.84 4.08
C LYS A 170 24.32 -6.68 4.98
N TYR A 171 25.31 -5.83 5.34
CA TYR A 171 25.08 -4.75 6.28
C TYR A 171 25.06 -3.34 5.64
N GLY A 172 25.35 -3.21 4.35
CA GLY A 172 25.42 -1.92 3.67
C GLY A 172 26.48 -0.98 4.25
N LEU A 173 27.59 -1.57 4.72
CA LEU A 173 28.74 -0.87 5.32
C LEU A 173 30.00 -1.14 4.50
N PRO A 174 30.13 -0.60 3.26
CA PRO A 174 31.33 -0.78 2.47
C PRO A 174 32.55 -0.32 3.27
N SER A 175 33.57 -1.16 3.29
CA SER A 175 34.74 -0.98 4.14
C SER A 175 35.98 -0.59 3.31
N VAL A 176 36.87 -1.53 3.05
CA VAL A 176 38.09 -1.35 2.24
C VAL A 176 37.83 -1.59 0.75
N ILE A 177 36.93 -2.50 0.43
CA ILE A 177 36.37 -2.70 -0.92
C ILE A 177 34.85 -2.57 -0.79
N GLU A 178 34.25 -1.89 -1.72
CA GLU A 178 32.81 -1.81 -1.88
C GLU A 178 32.34 -2.89 -2.87
N PHE A 179 31.42 -3.70 -2.40
CA PHE A 179 30.67 -4.61 -3.22
C PHE A 179 29.21 -4.14 -3.25
N SER A 180 28.64 -4.01 -4.44
CA SER A 180 27.23 -3.74 -4.59
C SER A 180 26.63 -4.61 -5.68
N VAL A 181 25.37 -5.00 -5.52
CA VAL A 181 24.62 -5.75 -6.54
C VAL A 181 23.64 -4.78 -7.19
N GLY A 182 23.72 -4.68 -8.51
CA GLY A 182 22.77 -3.94 -9.34
C GLY A 182 21.89 -4.88 -10.17
N ALA A 183 20.83 -4.34 -10.76
CA ALA A 183 20.02 -4.99 -11.77
C ALA A 183 20.00 -4.14 -13.04
N GLY A 184 20.21 -4.80 -14.19
CA GLY A 184 20.01 -4.19 -15.50
C GLY A 184 18.53 -4.16 -15.89
N PRO A 185 18.20 -3.51 -17.02
CA PRO A 185 16.82 -3.42 -17.51
C PRO A 185 16.14 -4.79 -17.68
N ASP A 186 16.90 -5.82 -18.05
CA ASP A 186 16.43 -7.19 -18.26
C ASP A 186 16.48 -8.05 -16.99
N LEU A 187 16.53 -7.43 -15.80
CA LEU A 187 16.72 -8.10 -14.51
C LEU A 187 18.03 -8.92 -14.41
N THR A 188 18.95 -8.78 -15.36
CA THR A 188 20.28 -9.36 -15.27
C THR A 188 21.01 -8.72 -14.10
N ARG A 189 21.43 -9.56 -13.15
CA ARG A 189 22.15 -9.10 -11.96
C ARG A 189 23.62 -8.94 -12.28
N PHE A 190 24.22 -7.89 -11.73
CA PHE A 190 25.66 -7.66 -11.84
C PHE A 190 26.26 -7.29 -10.47
N LEU A 191 27.52 -7.63 -10.28
CA LEU A 191 28.30 -7.23 -9.11
C LEU A 191 29.20 -6.06 -9.47
N THR A 192 29.20 -5.03 -8.63
CA THR A 192 30.15 -3.93 -8.74
C THR A 192 31.24 -4.08 -7.69
N ILE A 193 32.51 -3.88 -8.09
CA ILE A 193 33.69 -3.96 -7.21
C ILE A 193 34.48 -2.67 -7.35
N LEU A 194 34.52 -1.87 -6.27
CA LEU A 194 35.20 -0.57 -6.23
C LEU A 194 36.09 -0.48 -5.00
N ALA A 195 37.12 0.36 -5.06
CA ALA A 195 37.83 0.76 -3.85
C ALA A 195 36.94 1.65 -2.99
N SER A 196 36.80 1.33 -1.71
CA SER A 196 36.03 2.13 -0.75
C SER A 196 36.97 3.03 0.06
N SER A 197 36.51 4.22 0.39
CA SER A 197 37.34 5.24 1.09
C SER A 197 36.56 5.84 2.26
N LEU A 198 37.29 6.30 3.26
CA LEU A 198 36.77 7.16 4.33
C LEU A 198 36.83 8.65 3.97
N THR A 199 37.49 9.01 2.86
CA THR A 199 37.67 10.44 2.49
C THR A 199 36.34 11.12 2.20
N ASP A 200 35.36 10.38 1.66
CA ASP A 200 34.02 10.91 1.39
C ASP A 200 33.27 11.31 2.67
N LEU A 201 33.68 10.76 3.82
CA LEU A 201 33.13 11.12 5.13
C LEU A 201 33.75 12.40 5.68
N SER A 202 34.96 12.75 5.24
CA SER A 202 35.69 13.94 5.72
C SER A 202 35.07 15.26 5.24
N GLU A 203 34.25 15.21 4.19
CA GLU A 203 33.49 16.37 3.72
C GLU A 203 32.37 16.78 4.69
N ASN A 204 31.83 15.81 5.43
CA ASN A 204 30.67 15.99 6.30
C ASN A 204 31.03 16.01 7.80
N TYR A 205 32.22 15.53 8.19
CA TYR A 205 32.60 15.35 9.58
C TYR A 205 34.02 15.86 9.84
N SER A 206 34.26 16.44 11.03
CA SER A 206 35.58 16.95 11.38
C SER A 206 36.61 15.82 11.44
N GLN A 207 37.83 16.09 10.99
CA GLN A 207 38.94 15.15 11.00
C GLN A 207 39.28 14.67 12.43
N VAL A 208 39.10 15.55 13.43
CA VAL A 208 39.31 15.20 14.84
C VAL A 208 38.31 14.14 15.30
N LEU A 209 37.04 14.30 14.95
CA LEU A 209 35.97 13.32 15.27
C LEU A 209 36.27 11.97 14.62
N LEU A 210 36.57 11.96 13.32
CA LEU A 210 36.89 10.73 12.59
C LEU A 210 38.13 10.03 13.15
N LYS A 211 39.16 10.76 13.53
CA LYS A 211 40.38 10.21 14.15
C LYS A 211 40.04 9.57 15.52
N THR A 212 39.26 10.26 16.35
CA THR A 212 38.84 9.73 17.66
C THR A 212 38.03 8.47 17.50
N MET A 213 37.03 8.47 16.57
CA MET A 213 36.22 7.28 16.29
C MET A 213 37.05 6.10 15.76
N LYS A 214 38.02 6.36 14.87
CA LYS A 214 38.95 5.33 14.38
C LYS A 214 39.76 4.71 15.52
N THR A 215 40.29 5.56 16.43
CA THR A 215 41.07 5.08 17.58
C THR A 215 40.23 4.21 18.51
N ASP A 216 39.04 4.66 18.88
CA ASP A 216 38.12 3.91 19.76
C ASP A 216 37.66 2.58 19.12
N ALA A 217 37.39 2.59 17.83
CA ALA A 217 37.03 1.38 17.09
C ALA A 217 38.22 0.41 17.02
N LEU A 218 39.41 0.89 16.75
CA LEU A 218 40.63 0.09 16.66
C LEU A 218 40.98 -0.57 17.99
N GLU A 219 40.93 0.16 19.12
CA GLU A 219 41.12 -0.42 20.45
C GLU A 219 40.17 -1.59 20.71
N THR A 220 38.90 -1.41 20.36
CA THR A 220 37.87 -2.45 20.55
C THR A 220 38.10 -3.66 19.66
N VAL A 221 38.39 -3.45 18.37
CA VAL A 221 38.68 -4.53 17.41
C VAL A 221 39.96 -5.28 17.78
N ASN A 222 41.04 -4.57 18.17
CA ASN A 222 42.29 -5.17 18.63
C ASN A 222 42.05 -6.05 19.85
N GLY A 223 41.31 -5.56 20.85
CA GLY A 223 40.98 -6.32 22.05
C GLY A 223 40.19 -7.61 21.71
N ALA A 224 39.20 -7.51 20.82
CA ALA A 224 38.39 -8.65 20.43
C ALA A 224 39.15 -9.71 19.61
N LEU A 225 40.08 -9.28 18.75
CA LEU A 225 40.87 -10.16 17.87
C LEU A 225 42.27 -10.48 18.39
N SER A 226 42.63 -10.02 19.57
CA SER A 226 43.95 -10.19 20.16
C SER A 226 45.08 -9.68 19.22
N SER A 227 44.92 -8.49 18.68
CA SER A 227 45.87 -7.81 17.79
C SER A 227 46.49 -6.59 18.48
N ALA A 228 47.59 -6.09 17.94
CA ALA A 228 48.29 -4.93 18.45
C ALA A 228 48.59 -3.90 17.34
N LEU A 229 47.73 -3.83 16.30
CA LEU A 229 47.90 -2.82 15.24
C LEU A 229 47.70 -1.40 15.78
N THR A 230 48.48 -0.48 15.24
CA THR A 230 48.41 0.94 15.58
C THR A 230 47.47 1.68 14.58
N ILE A 231 47.03 2.88 14.97
CA ILE A 231 46.25 3.72 14.04
C ILE A 231 47.07 4.11 12.81
N SER A 232 48.40 4.24 12.97
CA SER A 232 49.33 4.54 11.87
C SER A 232 49.35 3.39 10.83
N ASP A 233 49.28 2.12 11.27
CA ASP A 233 49.26 0.98 10.38
C ASP A 233 47.95 0.96 9.56
N VAL A 234 46.83 1.25 10.22
CA VAL A 234 45.53 1.36 9.55
C VAL A 234 45.50 2.52 8.56
N ASP A 235 45.96 3.68 8.95
CA ASP A 235 46.00 4.87 8.09
C ASP A 235 46.95 4.67 6.89
N ALA A 236 48.12 4.06 7.09
CA ALA A 236 49.04 3.72 6.01
C ALA A 236 48.44 2.72 5.00
N PHE A 237 47.70 1.75 5.51
CA PHE A 237 46.96 0.79 4.66
C PHE A 237 45.85 1.50 3.85
N LEU A 238 45.05 2.33 4.48
CA LEU A 238 43.97 3.06 3.82
C LEU A 238 44.47 4.04 2.77
N ASN A 239 45.56 4.77 3.07
CA ASN A 239 46.20 5.67 2.10
C ASN A 239 46.73 4.92 0.87
N ASN A 240 47.23 3.71 1.04
CA ASN A 240 47.60 2.88 -0.10
C ASN A 240 46.41 2.42 -0.92
N LEU A 241 45.27 2.19 -0.28
CA LEU A 241 44.03 1.79 -0.95
C LEU A 241 43.43 2.92 -1.77
N GLU A 242 43.53 4.17 -1.31
CA GLU A 242 43.04 5.35 -2.02
C GLU A 242 43.68 5.58 -3.40
N LYS A 243 44.85 5.01 -3.65
CA LYS A 243 45.50 5.05 -4.98
C LYS A 243 44.69 4.33 -6.06
N PHE A 244 43.79 3.42 -5.65
CA PHE A 244 42.90 2.68 -6.53
C PHE A 244 41.52 3.35 -6.66
N LYS A 245 41.33 4.55 -6.14
CA LYS A 245 40.07 5.30 -6.27
C LYS A 245 39.84 5.67 -7.73
N VAL A 246 38.74 5.33 -8.24
CA VAL A 246 38.44 5.12 -9.65
C VAL A 246 38.05 6.34 -10.42
N LYS A 247 38.45 6.35 -11.70
CA LYS A 247 37.94 7.27 -12.72
C LYS A 247 37.04 6.61 -13.76
N THR A 248 37.16 5.29 -13.95
CA THR A 248 36.38 4.52 -14.96
C THR A 248 36.06 3.11 -14.47
N THR A 249 34.97 2.54 -14.95
CA THR A 249 34.58 1.14 -14.70
C THR A 249 34.63 0.32 -15.97
N GLN A 250 34.97 -0.96 -15.84
CA GLN A 250 35.03 -1.94 -16.95
C GLN A 250 34.24 -3.20 -16.56
N ASN A 251 33.79 -3.95 -17.58
CA ASN A 251 33.07 -5.18 -17.37
C ASN A 251 34.02 -6.38 -17.38
N TYR A 252 33.90 -7.28 -16.40
CA TYR A 252 34.69 -8.48 -16.25
C TYR A 252 33.78 -9.71 -16.05
N THR A 253 34.38 -10.89 -16.23
CA THR A 253 33.78 -12.21 -15.91
C THR A 253 34.44 -12.79 -14.66
N LEU A 254 33.85 -13.84 -14.07
CA LEU A 254 34.48 -14.59 -12.95
C LEU A 254 35.86 -15.12 -13.32
N ARG A 255 36.03 -15.59 -14.55
CA ARG A 255 37.33 -16.09 -15.06
C ARG A 255 38.35 -14.97 -15.08
N SER A 256 37.98 -13.78 -15.50
CA SER A 256 38.89 -12.63 -15.48
C SER A 256 39.28 -12.24 -14.06
N LEU A 257 38.37 -12.35 -13.08
CA LEU A 257 38.71 -12.09 -11.67
C LEU A 257 39.68 -13.12 -11.08
N SER A 258 39.56 -14.40 -11.44
CA SER A 258 40.52 -15.42 -10.99
C SER A 258 41.94 -15.18 -11.57
N ASP A 259 42.03 -14.57 -12.74
CA ASP A 259 43.33 -14.19 -13.34
C ASP A 259 43.94 -12.94 -12.64
N ILE A 260 43.14 -12.19 -11.90
CA ILE A 260 43.55 -10.99 -11.15
C ILE A 260 44.16 -11.37 -9.80
N SER A 261 43.61 -12.39 -9.14
CA SER A 261 44.13 -12.88 -7.87
C SER A 261 44.25 -14.40 -7.86
N SER A 262 45.49 -14.89 -7.69
CA SER A 262 45.75 -16.32 -7.48
C SER A 262 45.29 -16.82 -6.10
N GLU A 263 44.95 -15.94 -5.18
CA GLU A 263 44.58 -16.26 -3.81
C GLU A 263 43.13 -16.77 -3.68
N ILE A 264 42.29 -16.49 -4.68
CA ILE A 264 40.88 -16.91 -4.74
C ILE A 264 40.62 -17.68 -6.03
N SER A 265 40.32 -18.96 -5.93
CA SER A 265 40.01 -19.80 -7.08
C SER A 265 38.64 -19.48 -7.70
N ILE A 266 38.41 -19.87 -8.96
CA ILE A 266 37.11 -19.71 -9.62
C ILE A 266 36.01 -20.39 -8.83
N ALA A 267 36.24 -21.58 -8.25
CA ALA A 267 35.27 -22.30 -7.45
C ALA A 267 34.86 -21.46 -6.20
N GLN A 268 35.85 -20.89 -5.52
CA GLN A 268 35.57 -20.02 -4.36
C GLN A 268 34.81 -18.74 -4.75
N TRP A 269 35.11 -18.13 -5.90
CA TRP A 269 34.33 -17.01 -6.41
C TRP A 269 32.88 -17.43 -6.69
N LYS A 270 32.65 -18.60 -7.28
CA LYS A 270 31.30 -19.14 -7.54
C LYS A 270 30.52 -19.32 -6.24
N ASP A 271 31.16 -19.91 -5.22
CA ASP A 271 30.53 -20.12 -3.92
C ASP A 271 30.12 -18.78 -3.27
N VAL A 272 31.04 -17.81 -3.29
CA VAL A 272 30.79 -16.45 -2.76
C VAL A 272 29.69 -15.74 -3.54
N MET A 273 29.70 -15.78 -4.87
CA MET A 273 28.65 -15.20 -5.73
C MET A 273 27.29 -15.82 -5.45
N SER A 274 27.24 -17.15 -5.34
CA SER A 274 26.02 -17.88 -5.00
C SER A 274 25.46 -17.49 -3.65
N SER A 275 26.33 -17.28 -2.64
CA SER A 275 25.92 -16.87 -1.28
C SER A 275 25.19 -15.52 -1.25
N VAL A 276 25.44 -14.65 -2.23
CA VAL A 276 24.79 -13.33 -2.37
C VAL A 276 23.69 -13.34 -3.45
N GLY A 277 23.29 -14.53 -3.93
CA GLY A 277 22.20 -14.70 -4.89
C GLY A 277 22.53 -14.31 -6.32
N LEU A 278 23.82 -14.30 -6.69
CA LEU A 278 24.29 -14.05 -8.05
C LEU A 278 24.54 -15.36 -8.79
N SER A 279 24.17 -15.43 -10.06
CA SER A 279 24.46 -16.58 -10.90
C SER A 279 25.94 -16.63 -11.30
N GLU A 280 26.41 -17.81 -11.72
CA GLU A 280 27.77 -17.98 -12.26
C GLU A 280 28.06 -17.12 -13.49
N ASN A 281 27.02 -16.71 -14.21
CA ASN A 281 27.11 -15.88 -15.42
C ASN A 281 26.83 -14.39 -15.13
N ALA A 282 26.74 -13.98 -13.86
CA ALA A 282 26.52 -12.57 -13.53
C ALA A 282 27.68 -11.71 -14.05
N SER A 283 27.34 -10.59 -14.68
CA SER A 283 28.31 -9.59 -15.10
C SER A 283 28.96 -8.94 -13.87
N ILE A 284 30.25 -8.60 -13.99
CA ILE A 284 31.00 -7.93 -12.93
C ILE A 284 31.53 -6.63 -13.49
N PHE A 285 31.14 -5.52 -12.86
CA PHE A 285 31.69 -4.19 -13.12
C PHE A 285 32.76 -3.86 -12.11
N SER A 286 33.91 -3.44 -12.56
CA SER A 286 35.02 -3.10 -11.68
C SER A 286 35.91 -2.02 -12.27
N ILE A 287 36.85 -1.55 -11.46
CA ILE A 287 37.98 -0.71 -11.88
C ILE A 287 38.81 -1.42 -12.95
N PRO A 288 39.69 -0.69 -13.69
CA PRO A 288 40.57 -1.29 -14.69
C PRO A 288 41.39 -2.47 -14.16
N LYS A 289 41.69 -3.42 -15.02
CA LYS A 289 42.29 -4.71 -14.65
C LYS A 289 43.54 -4.61 -13.80
N GLU A 290 44.49 -3.74 -14.15
CA GLU A 290 45.75 -3.61 -13.42
C GLU A 290 45.53 -2.97 -12.04
N GLU A 291 44.61 -2.03 -11.93
CA GLU A 291 44.25 -1.40 -10.66
C GLU A 291 43.51 -2.41 -9.77
N LEU A 292 42.60 -3.20 -10.34
CA LEU A 292 41.90 -4.27 -9.63
C LEU A 292 42.87 -5.32 -9.10
N LYS A 293 43.83 -5.76 -9.94
CA LYS A 293 44.90 -6.65 -9.55
C LYS A 293 45.76 -6.08 -8.42
N GLY A 294 46.15 -4.81 -8.52
CA GLY A 294 46.89 -4.12 -7.49
C GLY A 294 46.11 -4.02 -6.16
N MET A 295 44.82 -3.74 -6.23
CA MET A 295 43.92 -3.68 -5.07
C MET A 295 43.81 -5.05 -4.37
N PHE A 296 43.57 -6.12 -5.11
CA PHE A 296 43.51 -7.47 -4.54
C PHE A 296 44.87 -7.93 -4.00
N ALA A 297 45.98 -7.61 -4.70
CA ALA A 297 47.32 -7.89 -4.21
C ALA A 297 47.60 -7.18 -2.88
N LEU A 298 47.08 -5.95 -2.68
CA LEU A 298 47.18 -5.23 -1.40
C LEU A 298 46.28 -5.88 -0.32
N VAL A 299 45.04 -6.21 -0.65
CA VAL A 299 44.03 -6.61 0.34
C VAL A 299 44.20 -8.09 0.76
N LEU A 300 44.59 -8.98 -0.14
CA LEU A 300 44.69 -10.44 0.10
C LEU A 300 46.11 -10.91 0.40
N ASN A 301 47.09 -10.02 0.33
CA ASN A 301 48.49 -10.37 0.62
C ASN A 301 48.65 -11.04 2.00
N SER A 302 49.35 -12.17 2.04
CA SER A 302 49.52 -12.97 3.24
C SER A 302 50.05 -12.20 4.46
N GLU A 303 50.98 -11.27 4.24
CA GLU A 303 51.56 -10.44 5.29
C GLU A 303 50.61 -9.34 5.81
N ARG A 304 49.60 -8.97 5.00
CA ARG A 304 48.69 -7.83 5.28
C ARG A 304 47.26 -8.24 5.61
N ARG A 305 46.89 -9.53 5.52
CA ARG A 305 45.51 -9.99 5.75
C ARG A 305 44.95 -9.58 7.10
N VAL A 306 45.75 -9.62 8.15
CA VAL A 306 45.37 -9.17 9.48
C VAL A 306 45.13 -7.66 9.49
N THR A 307 46.01 -6.87 8.88
CA THR A 307 45.82 -5.43 8.73
C THR A 307 44.57 -5.11 7.93
N THR A 308 44.34 -5.80 6.83
CA THR A 308 43.16 -5.65 6.01
C THR A 308 41.87 -5.95 6.77
N LEU A 309 41.83 -7.06 7.50
CA LEU A 309 40.65 -7.51 8.29
C LEU A 309 40.32 -6.47 9.36
N ILE A 310 41.34 -5.99 10.10
CA ILE A 310 41.16 -5.01 11.16
C ILE A 310 40.76 -3.66 10.57
N SER A 311 41.42 -3.22 9.49
CA SER A 311 41.06 -1.98 8.81
C SER A 311 39.63 -2.01 8.27
N ALA A 312 39.21 -3.14 7.72
CA ALA A 312 37.83 -3.32 7.25
C ALA A 312 36.82 -3.17 8.38
N LEU A 313 37.05 -3.80 9.53
CA LEU A 313 36.20 -3.68 10.71
C LEU A 313 36.21 -2.26 11.30
N VAL A 314 37.37 -1.61 11.36
CA VAL A 314 37.50 -0.21 11.86
C VAL A 314 36.71 0.73 10.97
N VAL A 315 36.87 0.64 9.64
CA VAL A 315 36.16 1.51 8.70
C VAL A 315 34.63 1.27 8.78
N ALA A 316 34.21 0.03 8.79
CA ALA A 316 32.79 -0.31 8.92
C ALA A 316 32.20 0.15 10.28
N SER A 317 33.03 0.05 11.36
CA SER A 317 32.62 0.52 12.70
C SER A 317 32.43 2.03 12.74
N VAL A 318 33.33 2.80 12.10
CA VAL A 318 33.19 4.26 11.99
C VAL A 318 31.95 4.63 11.19
N LYS A 319 31.70 3.97 10.05
CA LYS A 319 30.47 4.19 9.24
C LYS A 319 29.21 3.88 10.03
N LEU A 320 29.19 2.77 10.77
CA LEU A 320 28.08 2.42 11.64
C LEU A 320 27.93 3.45 12.77
N ALA A 321 29.00 3.85 13.42
CA ALA A 321 29.00 4.84 14.49
C ALA A 321 28.40 6.19 14.03
N LEU A 322 28.78 6.67 12.85
CA LEU A 322 28.22 7.88 12.25
C LEU A 322 26.72 7.73 11.94
N THR A 323 26.29 6.53 11.57
CA THR A 323 24.86 6.24 11.33
C THR A 323 24.06 6.25 12.64
N VAL A 324 24.54 5.58 13.70
CA VAL A 324 23.81 5.45 14.97
C VAL A 324 23.99 6.66 15.88
N MET A 325 24.96 7.52 15.60
CA MET A 325 25.17 8.75 16.33
C MET A 325 23.98 9.70 16.16
N ILE A 326 23.42 10.17 17.27
CA ILE A 326 22.30 11.09 17.29
C ILE A 326 22.74 12.41 17.86
N ASN A 327 22.94 13.38 16.99
CA ASN A 327 23.28 14.77 17.38
C ASN A 327 21.98 15.56 17.59
N ALA A 328 21.34 15.38 18.75
CA ALA A 328 20.14 16.11 19.11
C ALA A 328 20.42 16.99 20.35
N SER A 329 20.10 18.26 20.24
CA SER A 329 20.21 19.23 21.34
C SER A 329 19.10 19.07 22.39
N SER A 330 18.04 18.29 22.10
CA SER A 330 16.90 18.07 22.97
C SER A 330 16.38 16.63 22.89
N THR A 331 15.70 16.19 23.94
CA THR A 331 15.04 14.86 24.00
C THR A 331 13.98 14.71 22.89
N ASN A 332 13.26 15.79 22.60
CA ASN A 332 12.23 15.78 21.54
C ASN A 332 12.87 15.63 20.16
N GLY A 333 13.98 16.30 19.89
CA GLY A 333 14.72 16.13 18.63
C GLY A 333 15.25 14.71 18.45
N LYS A 334 15.74 14.08 19.53
CA LYS A 334 16.16 12.67 19.51
C LYS A 334 15.00 11.74 19.18
N ALA A 335 13.84 11.94 19.81
CA ALA A 335 12.65 11.15 19.56
C ALA A 335 12.20 11.25 18.09
N GLU A 336 12.28 12.43 17.50
CA GLU A 336 11.92 12.64 16.10
C GLU A 336 12.90 11.96 15.13
N ILE A 337 14.19 12.03 15.39
CA ILE A 337 15.22 11.31 14.60
C ILE A 337 14.98 9.79 14.69
N CYS A 338 14.77 9.26 15.88
CA CYS A 338 14.49 7.83 16.07
C CYS A 338 13.19 7.42 15.38
N ARG A 339 12.20 8.31 15.37
CA ARG A 339 10.92 8.10 14.67
C ARG A 339 11.15 8.04 13.15
N SER A 340 11.91 8.97 12.60
CA SER A 340 12.25 8.98 11.18
C SER A 340 12.97 7.70 10.77
N ARG A 341 13.96 7.26 11.55
CA ARG A 341 14.68 6.00 11.29
C ARG A 341 13.80 4.76 11.39
N ALA A 342 12.86 4.72 12.35
CA ALA A 342 11.91 3.62 12.45
C ALA A 342 10.97 3.54 11.24
N LYS A 343 10.72 4.65 10.53
CA LYS A 343 9.96 4.65 9.27
C LYS A 343 10.68 3.89 8.14
N ASP A 344 12.00 3.76 8.21
CA ASP A 344 12.75 2.98 7.23
C ASP A 344 12.45 1.46 7.33
N LEU A 345 11.86 1.01 8.45
CA LEU A 345 11.38 -0.36 8.65
C LEU A 345 10.03 -0.62 7.96
N VAL A 346 9.78 0.04 6.84
CA VAL A 346 8.53 -0.06 6.10
C VAL A 346 8.13 -1.50 5.72
N SER A 347 9.11 -2.35 5.41
CA SER A 347 8.84 -3.76 5.10
C SER A 347 8.28 -4.54 6.30
N LEU A 348 8.69 -4.21 7.53
CA LEU A 348 8.09 -4.77 8.75
C LEU A 348 6.66 -4.28 8.96
N TRP A 349 6.37 -3.04 8.62
CA TRP A 349 5.00 -2.51 8.67
C TRP A 349 4.08 -3.16 7.65
N VAL A 350 4.60 -3.44 6.45
CA VAL A 350 3.86 -4.21 5.44
C VAL A 350 3.57 -5.60 5.97
N LEU A 351 4.55 -6.25 6.59
CA LEU A 351 4.38 -7.57 7.19
C LEU A 351 3.35 -7.55 8.33
N ASP A 352 3.33 -6.51 9.16
CA ASP A 352 2.29 -6.29 10.18
C ASP A 352 0.89 -6.20 9.55
N GLY A 353 0.75 -5.43 8.47
CA GLY A 353 -0.49 -5.34 7.72
C GLY A 353 -0.97 -6.67 7.19
N ILE A 354 -0.04 -7.45 6.66
CA ILE A 354 -0.29 -8.81 6.20
C ILE A 354 -0.78 -9.69 7.36
N GLN A 355 -0.11 -9.68 8.50
CA GLN A 355 -0.48 -10.50 9.67
C GLN A 355 -1.84 -10.14 10.27
N LEU A 356 -2.25 -8.87 10.16
CA LEU A 356 -3.48 -8.36 10.76
C LEU A 356 -4.71 -8.47 9.85
N SER A 357 -4.53 -8.54 8.55
CA SER A 357 -5.61 -8.39 7.57
C SER A 357 -5.67 -9.47 6.50
N GLN A 358 -4.94 -10.57 6.64
CA GLN A 358 -4.78 -11.52 5.55
C GLN A 358 -6.04 -12.28 5.17
N SER A 359 -6.46 -12.07 3.93
CA SER A 359 -7.30 -13.02 3.22
C SER A 359 -6.96 -12.98 1.72
N PRO A 360 -6.67 -14.13 1.11
CA PRO A 360 -6.57 -14.22 -0.36
C PRO A 360 -7.83 -13.70 -1.06
N ALA A 361 -8.98 -13.73 -0.38
CA ALA A 361 -10.22 -13.19 -0.89
C ALA A 361 -10.19 -11.65 -0.98
N GLN A 362 -9.55 -10.96 -0.03
CA GLN A 362 -9.34 -9.51 -0.12
C GLN A 362 -8.40 -9.15 -1.27
N ASP A 363 -7.34 -9.90 -1.46
CA ASP A 363 -6.40 -9.71 -2.58
C ASP A 363 -7.12 -9.86 -3.93
N ALA A 364 -7.95 -10.89 -4.06
CA ALA A 364 -8.76 -11.10 -5.26
C ALA A 364 -9.77 -9.95 -5.49
N ALA A 365 -10.45 -9.51 -4.43
CA ALA A 365 -11.41 -8.41 -4.51
C ALA A 365 -10.74 -7.08 -4.92
N ILE A 366 -9.52 -6.80 -4.46
CA ILE A 366 -8.77 -5.60 -4.88
C ILE A 366 -8.40 -5.67 -6.37
N ARG A 367 -7.96 -6.83 -6.86
CA ARG A 367 -7.66 -7.01 -8.29
C ARG A 367 -8.89 -6.88 -9.16
N GLU A 368 -10.02 -7.43 -8.72
CA GLU A 368 -11.31 -7.28 -9.38
C GLU A 368 -11.75 -5.81 -9.41
N ALA A 369 -11.65 -5.10 -8.26
CA ALA A 369 -11.93 -3.68 -8.18
C ALA A 369 -11.09 -2.87 -9.16
N TYR A 370 -9.78 -3.16 -9.26
CA TYR A 370 -8.92 -2.50 -10.22
C TYR A 370 -9.42 -2.67 -11.66
N ALA A 371 -9.72 -3.90 -12.07
CA ALA A 371 -10.20 -4.18 -13.43
C ALA A 371 -11.50 -3.43 -13.75
N ILE A 372 -12.45 -3.42 -12.81
CA ILE A 372 -13.73 -2.72 -12.96
C ILE A 372 -13.51 -1.21 -13.08
N VAL A 373 -12.68 -0.63 -12.19
CA VAL A 373 -12.41 0.81 -12.16
C VAL A 373 -11.62 1.26 -13.38
N ALA A 374 -10.60 0.50 -13.80
CA ALA A 374 -9.83 0.80 -15.01
C ALA A 374 -10.73 0.85 -16.25
N ASN A 375 -11.64 -0.11 -16.40
CA ASN A 375 -12.62 -0.12 -17.48
C ASN A 375 -13.58 1.09 -17.42
N ALA A 376 -13.99 1.51 -16.22
CA ALA A 376 -14.88 2.66 -16.06
C ALA A 376 -14.18 3.98 -16.40
N VAL A 377 -12.94 4.18 -15.92
CA VAL A 377 -12.12 5.34 -16.26
C VAL A 377 -11.86 5.39 -17.75
N THR A 378 -11.43 4.29 -18.37
CA THR A 378 -11.18 4.19 -19.81
C THR A 378 -12.41 4.59 -20.62
N ARG A 379 -13.60 4.07 -20.27
CA ARG A 379 -14.86 4.46 -20.96
C ARG A 379 -15.14 5.94 -20.84
N LYS A 380 -14.86 6.54 -19.69
CA LYS A 380 -15.18 7.95 -19.40
C LYS A 380 -14.27 8.90 -20.16
N VAL A 381 -12.98 8.59 -20.31
CA VAL A 381 -12.03 9.45 -21.04
C VAL A 381 -12.09 9.32 -22.55
N LYS A 382 -12.76 8.31 -23.07
CA LYS A 382 -12.84 8.03 -24.52
C LYS A 382 -13.27 9.22 -25.34
N SER A 383 -14.21 10.02 -24.86
CA SER A 383 -14.73 11.20 -25.55
C SER A 383 -13.82 12.43 -25.47
N GLY A 384 -12.77 12.39 -24.65
CA GLY A 384 -11.86 13.50 -24.40
C GLY A 384 -10.42 13.26 -24.88
N MET A 385 -10.18 12.17 -25.62
CA MET A 385 -8.85 11.82 -26.12
C MET A 385 -8.88 11.50 -27.62
N THR A 386 -7.76 11.78 -28.30
CA THR A 386 -7.56 11.29 -29.67
C THR A 386 -7.57 9.77 -29.71
N GLY A 387 -7.89 9.18 -30.86
CA GLY A 387 -7.94 7.71 -30.98
C GLY A 387 -6.61 7.03 -30.65
N GLU A 388 -5.48 7.66 -30.97
CA GLU A 388 -4.14 7.15 -30.65
C GLU A 388 -3.84 7.21 -29.16
N ASP A 389 -4.10 8.34 -28.50
CA ASP A 389 -3.90 8.49 -27.06
C ASP A 389 -4.83 7.56 -26.27
N PHE A 390 -6.07 7.42 -26.72
CA PHE A 390 -7.02 6.51 -26.10
C PHE A 390 -6.54 5.05 -26.18
N TYR A 391 -6.06 4.61 -27.34
CA TYR A 391 -5.50 3.27 -27.50
C TYR A 391 -4.28 3.05 -26.59
N LYS A 392 -3.37 4.03 -26.54
CA LYS A 392 -2.21 4.00 -25.64
C LYS A 392 -2.61 3.91 -24.18
N LEU A 393 -3.63 4.68 -23.75
CA LEU A 393 -4.16 4.60 -22.39
C LEU A 393 -4.74 3.21 -22.08
N GLU A 394 -5.57 2.69 -22.99
CA GLU A 394 -6.20 1.36 -22.82
C GLU A 394 -5.14 0.26 -22.70
N GLU A 395 -4.11 0.28 -23.54
CA GLU A 395 -2.99 -0.65 -23.48
C GLU A 395 -2.22 -0.49 -22.17
N THR A 396 -1.86 0.74 -21.79
CA THR A 396 -1.16 1.01 -20.52
C THR A 396 -1.94 0.49 -19.33
N LEU A 397 -3.24 0.76 -19.24
CA LEU A 397 -4.05 0.33 -18.09
C LEU A 397 -4.27 -1.19 -18.05
N LYS A 398 -4.21 -1.89 -19.18
CA LYS A 398 -4.22 -3.37 -19.22
C LYS A 398 -2.91 -3.96 -18.71
N ASP A 399 -1.80 -3.28 -18.96
CA ASP A 399 -0.47 -3.72 -18.57
C ASP A 399 -0.08 -3.30 -17.15
N VAL A 400 -0.89 -2.47 -16.49
CA VAL A 400 -0.65 -2.09 -15.10
C VAL A 400 -0.67 -3.30 -14.18
N ARG A 401 0.42 -3.45 -13.46
CA ARG A 401 0.61 -4.50 -12.47
C ARG A 401 0.13 -4.03 -11.10
N VAL A 402 -0.86 -4.72 -10.55
CA VAL A 402 -1.35 -4.45 -9.18
C VAL A 402 -0.45 -5.17 -8.18
N ILE A 403 0.29 -4.41 -7.39
CA ILE A 403 1.19 -4.93 -6.35
C ILE A 403 0.51 -4.84 -4.99
N LEU A 404 0.39 -6.00 -4.37
CA LEU A 404 -0.24 -6.17 -3.06
C LEU A 404 0.81 -6.34 -1.96
N PRO A 405 0.52 -5.95 -0.71
CA PRO A 405 1.45 -6.12 0.41
C PRO A 405 1.94 -7.56 0.60
N SER A 406 1.05 -8.55 0.37
CA SER A 406 1.36 -9.99 0.48
C SER A 406 2.45 -10.48 -0.47
N GLU A 407 2.72 -9.75 -1.56
CA GLU A 407 3.64 -10.16 -2.61
C GLU A 407 5.07 -9.63 -2.41
N VAL A 408 5.25 -8.59 -1.60
CA VAL A 408 6.53 -7.86 -1.52
C VAL A 408 7.46 -8.30 -0.42
N VAL A 409 7.01 -9.16 0.47
CA VAL A 409 7.81 -9.73 1.56
C VAL A 409 8.12 -11.18 1.23
N PRO A 410 9.41 -11.58 1.16
CA PRO A 410 9.77 -12.97 0.94
C PRO A 410 9.26 -13.84 2.10
N ALA A 411 8.75 -15.02 1.78
CA ALA A 411 8.17 -15.94 2.75
C ALA A 411 9.20 -16.44 3.79
N ASP A 412 10.48 -16.48 3.42
CA ASP A 412 11.61 -16.90 4.23
C ASP A 412 12.28 -15.76 5.00
N LEU A 413 11.80 -14.54 4.87
CA LEU A 413 12.37 -13.38 5.53
C LEU A 413 12.06 -13.40 7.04
N THR A 414 13.08 -13.67 7.83
CA THR A 414 12.96 -13.72 9.29
C THR A 414 12.97 -12.33 9.89
N ILE A 415 11.99 -12.03 10.74
CA ILE A 415 11.95 -10.79 11.51
C ILE A 415 13.15 -10.74 12.45
N PRO A 416 13.95 -9.66 12.43
CA PRO A 416 15.14 -9.59 13.23
C PRO A 416 14.82 -9.49 14.72
N LEU A 417 15.50 -10.32 15.53
CA LEU A 417 15.40 -10.25 16.98
C LEU A 417 16.15 -9.01 17.49
N MET A 418 15.43 -7.94 17.74
CA MET A 418 16.00 -6.66 18.16
C MET A 418 16.49 -6.73 19.61
N THR A 419 17.62 -6.08 19.85
CA THR A 419 18.25 -5.96 21.18
C THR A 419 18.13 -4.52 21.69
N SER A 420 18.45 -4.31 22.97
CA SER A 420 18.54 -2.96 23.56
C SER A 420 19.77 -2.17 23.12
N ARG A 421 20.76 -2.83 22.51
CA ARG A 421 21.98 -2.18 21.98
C ARG A 421 21.70 -1.64 20.57
N TYR A 422 21.71 -0.33 20.42
CA TYR A 422 21.27 0.30 19.18
C TYR A 422 22.14 -0.06 17.96
N ALA A 423 23.46 -0.14 18.13
CA ALA A 423 24.34 -0.55 17.03
C ALA A 423 24.03 -1.96 16.48
N ILE A 424 23.70 -2.91 17.37
CA ILE A 424 23.28 -4.26 16.94
C ILE A 424 21.91 -4.20 16.27
N ALA A 425 20.96 -3.48 16.85
CA ALA A 425 19.63 -3.32 16.26
C ALA A 425 19.71 -2.70 14.86
N GLU A 426 20.59 -1.71 14.66
CA GLU A 426 20.83 -1.09 13.36
C GLU A 426 21.44 -2.08 12.35
N LEU A 427 22.43 -2.90 12.75
CA LEU A 427 23.02 -3.90 11.86
C LEU A 427 22.00 -4.95 11.41
N LEU A 428 21.20 -5.46 12.34
CA LEU A 428 20.15 -6.43 12.03
C LEU A 428 19.07 -5.83 11.13
N THR A 429 18.71 -4.58 11.38
CA THR A 429 17.76 -3.83 10.55
C THR A 429 18.28 -3.66 9.13
N ARG A 430 19.56 -3.25 8.98
CA ARG A 430 20.21 -3.11 7.66
C ARG A 430 20.22 -4.44 6.90
N ALA A 431 20.60 -5.53 7.56
CA ALA A 431 20.61 -6.84 6.94
C ALA A 431 19.20 -7.24 6.45
N TYR A 432 18.20 -7.02 7.27
CA TYR A 432 16.80 -7.26 6.92
C TYR A 432 16.36 -6.40 5.72
N LEU A 433 16.59 -5.09 5.77
CA LEU A 433 16.17 -4.17 4.72
C LEU A 433 16.87 -4.44 3.38
N LEU A 434 18.16 -4.77 3.40
CA LEU A 434 18.89 -5.13 2.18
C LEU A 434 18.40 -6.43 1.57
N GLN A 435 18.07 -7.43 2.39
CA GLN A 435 17.48 -8.67 1.91
C GLN A 435 16.09 -8.44 1.30
N ALA A 436 15.23 -7.69 1.98
CA ALA A 436 13.91 -7.31 1.46
C ALA A 436 14.01 -6.52 0.14
N ARG A 437 14.89 -5.52 0.08
CA ARG A 437 15.13 -4.71 -1.12
C ARG A 437 15.60 -5.56 -2.30
N ARG A 438 16.53 -6.48 -2.08
CA ARG A 438 16.99 -7.40 -3.12
C ARG A 438 15.85 -8.24 -3.68
N TYR A 439 15.02 -8.78 -2.81
CA TYR A 439 13.84 -9.54 -3.23
C TYR A 439 12.91 -8.68 -4.10
N GLN A 440 12.58 -7.48 -3.64
CA GLN A 440 11.69 -6.55 -4.35
C GLN A 440 12.26 -6.13 -5.72
N THR A 441 13.52 -5.76 -5.77
CA THR A 441 14.15 -5.28 -7.00
C THR A 441 14.44 -6.42 -7.97
N TYR A 442 14.98 -7.55 -7.49
CA TYR A 442 15.51 -8.58 -8.36
C TYR A 442 14.54 -9.72 -8.65
N THR A 443 13.57 -9.95 -7.80
CA THR A 443 12.57 -11.01 -8.00
C THR A 443 11.27 -10.45 -8.54
N LEU A 444 10.85 -9.28 -8.03
CA LEU A 444 9.59 -8.66 -8.40
C LEU A 444 9.73 -7.56 -9.45
N ALA A 445 10.95 -7.18 -9.83
CA ALA A 445 11.22 -6.08 -10.77
C ALA A 445 10.52 -4.77 -10.35
N LEU A 446 10.52 -4.47 -9.05
CA LEU A 446 9.90 -3.27 -8.54
C LEU A 446 10.91 -2.11 -8.48
N PRO A 447 10.49 -0.87 -8.79
CA PRO A 447 11.30 0.31 -8.60
C PRO A 447 11.80 0.45 -7.16
N GLU A 448 13.01 0.99 -6.99
CA GLU A 448 13.58 1.20 -5.66
C GLU A 448 12.70 2.14 -4.82
N GLY A 449 12.44 1.74 -3.58
CA GLY A 449 11.64 2.54 -2.64
C GLY A 449 10.14 2.46 -2.81
N ILE A 450 9.62 1.67 -3.75
CA ILE A 450 8.18 1.50 -3.99
C ILE A 450 7.42 1.01 -2.74
N VAL A 451 8.10 0.25 -1.87
CA VAL A 451 7.51 -0.34 -0.65
C VAL A 451 6.97 0.73 0.31
N ARG A 452 7.54 1.95 0.31
CA ARG A 452 7.02 3.06 1.13
C ARG A 452 5.58 3.45 0.77
N TYR A 453 5.13 3.16 -0.44
CA TYR A 453 3.78 3.45 -0.87
C TYR A 453 2.73 2.58 -0.17
N PHE A 454 3.09 1.42 0.38
CA PHE A 454 2.17 0.61 1.18
C PHE A 454 1.73 1.28 2.48
N LEU A 455 2.47 2.27 2.97
CA LEU A 455 2.12 3.05 4.15
C LEU A 455 1.35 4.34 3.84
N LYS A 456 1.11 4.63 2.56
CA LYS A 456 0.30 5.77 2.17
C LYS A 456 -1.18 5.53 2.47
N ASP A 457 -1.91 6.60 2.47
CA ASP A 457 -3.35 6.60 2.69
C ASP A 457 -4.15 6.37 1.42
N HIS A 458 -3.48 6.34 0.26
CA HIS A 458 -4.08 6.18 -1.06
C HIS A 458 -3.23 5.26 -1.92
N ALA A 459 -3.84 4.58 -2.90
CA ALA A 459 -3.12 3.82 -3.91
C ALA A 459 -2.24 4.77 -4.73
N THR A 460 -1.11 4.29 -5.23
CA THR A 460 -0.18 5.09 -6.03
C THR A 460 0.15 4.31 -7.28
N LEU A 461 -0.04 4.94 -8.44
CA LEU A 461 0.41 4.42 -9.73
C LEU A 461 1.76 5.06 -10.06
N ASP A 462 2.77 4.23 -10.33
CA ASP A 462 4.14 4.62 -10.66
C ASP A 462 4.70 3.59 -11.65
N ASP A 463 5.25 4.04 -12.77
CA ASP A 463 5.84 3.20 -13.82
C ASP A 463 5.03 1.91 -14.15
N ASN A 464 3.77 2.03 -14.51
CA ASN A 464 2.85 0.91 -14.80
C ASN A 464 2.65 -0.08 -13.62
N VAL A 465 2.92 0.36 -12.40
CA VAL A 465 2.70 -0.42 -11.19
C VAL A 465 1.77 0.37 -10.27
N ILE A 466 0.62 -0.21 -9.91
CA ILE A 466 -0.23 0.36 -8.87
C ILE A 466 0.05 -0.34 -7.54
N VAL A 467 0.47 0.44 -6.56
CA VAL A 467 0.75 -0.07 -5.21
C VAL A 467 -0.46 0.15 -4.33
N VAL A 468 -0.97 -0.94 -3.79
CA VAL A 468 -2.16 -0.95 -2.94
C VAL A 468 -1.73 -0.80 -1.48
N PRO A 469 -2.05 0.31 -0.81
CA PRO A 469 -1.65 0.53 0.57
C PRO A 469 -2.39 -0.41 1.53
N THR A 470 -1.72 -0.76 2.63
CA THR A 470 -2.27 -1.66 3.65
C THR A 470 -3.58 -1.16 4.27
N VAL A 471 -3.79 0.16 4.30
CA VAL A 471 -5.03 0.76 4.80
C VAL A 471 -6.27 0.30 4.03
N MET A 472 -6.14 -0.03 2.74
CA MET A 472 -7.26 -0.47 1.91
C MET A 472 -7.87 -1.80 2.38
N TYR A 473 -7.06 -2.66 3.00
CA TYR A 473 -7.57 -3.93 3.57
C TYR A 473 -8.54 -3.70 4.74
N SER A 474 -8.39 -2.59 5.46
CA SER A 474 -9.32 -2.23 6.54
C SER A 474 -10.70 -1.76 6.04
N LEU A 475 -10.85 -1.56 4.73
CA LEU A 475 -12.10 -1.16 4.09
C LEU A 475 -12.97 -2.37 3.68
N MET A 476 -12.44 -3.57 3.86
CA MET A 476 -13.07 -4.80 3.41
C MET A 476 -13.14 -5.83 4.55
N PRO A 477 -14.17 -6.70 4.56
CA PRO A 477 -14.19 -7.86 5.45
C PRO A 477 -13.11 -8.88 5.06
N LEU A 478 -12.68 -9.73 6.00
CA LEU A 478 -11.68 -10.77 5.77
C LEU A 478 -12.09 -11.81 4.71
N SER A 479 -13.40 -12.03 4.56
CA SER A 479 -13.96 -12.91 3.53
C SER A 479 -13.88 -12.33 2.11
N GLY A 480 -13.37 -11.11 1.95
CA GLY A 480 -13.46 -10.36 0.72
C GLY A 480 -14.82 -9.68 0.54
N VAL A 481 -14.96 -8.92 -0.53
CA VAL A 481 -16.20 -8.22 -0.85
C VAL A 481 -16.78 -8.85 -2.11
N THR A 482 -18.00 -9.35 -1.99
CA THR A 482 -18.76 -9.91 -3.13
C THR A 482 -19.80 -8.93 -3.68
N ASP A 483 -20.06 -7.83 -2.98
CA ASP A 483 -21.00 -6.79 -3.40
C ASP A 483 -20.27 -5.66 -4.14
N THR A 484 -20.58 -5.53 -5.43
CA THR A 484 -19.94 -4.54 -6.32
C THR A 484 -20.19 -3.09 -5.85
N LEU A 485 -21.35 -2.77 -5.26
CA LEU A 485 -21.64 -1.44 -4.74
C LEU A 485 -20.72 -1.08 -3.59
N LEU A 486 -20.55 -1.99 -2.64
CA LEU A 486 -19.66 -1.77 -1.49
C LEU A 486 -18.20 -1.67 -1.95
N LEU A 487 -17.80 -2.53 -2.88
CA LEU A 487 -16.44 -2.50 -3.45
C LEU A 487 -16.17 -1.18 -4.18
N ALA A 488 -17.12 -0.71 -5.00
CA ALA A 488 -17.01 0.54 -5.73
C ALA A 488 -16.95 1.75 -4.79
N SER A 489 -17.81 1.80 -3.75
CA SER A 489 -17.88 2.94 -2.81
C SER A 489 -16.70 3.05 -1.84
N THR A 490 -15.88 2.02 -1.72
CA THR A 490 -14.75 1.96 -0.80
C THR A 490 -13.41 1.88 -1.54
N VAL A 491 -12.94 0.67 -1.81
CA VAL A 491 -11.67 0.42 -2.51
C VAL A 491 -11.66 1.03 -3.91
N GLY A 492 -12.80 0.97 -4.62
CA GLY A 492 -12.94 1.50 -5.96
C GLY A 492 -12.66 2.99 -6.06
N VAL A 493 -13.08 3.79 -5.08
CA VAL A 493 -12.80 5.24 -5.05
C VAL A 493 -11.30 5.52 -4.95
N TYR A 494 -10.58 4.78 -4.10
CA TYR A 494 -9.12 4.95 -3.97
C TYR A 494 -8.37 4.60 -5.26
N LEU A 495 -8.77 3.51 -5.91
CA LEU A 495 -8.18 3.09 -7.17
C LEU A 495 -8.50 4.09 -8.28
N ALA A 496 -9.74 4.58 -8.34
CA ALA A 496 -10.15 5.60 -9.30
C ALA A 496 -9.35 6.90 -9.13
N ASP A 497 -9.08 7.33 -7.89
CA ASP A 497 -8.28 8.53 -7.64
C ASP A 497 -6.87 8.41 -8.23
N SER A 498 -6.22 7.27 -8.03
CA SER A 498 -4.89 7.00 -8.61
C SER A 498 -4.90 6.97 -10.13
N LEU A 499 -5.93 6.37 -10.74
CA LEU A 499 -6.05 6.29 -12.19
C LEU A 499 -6.36 7.66 -12.80
N TRP A 500 -7.19 8.47 -12.17
CA TRP A 500 -7.43 9.84 -12.61
C TRP A 500 -6.18 10.72 -12.49
N GLN A 501 -5.40 10.57 -11.40
CA GLN A 501 -4.11 11.25 -11.27
C GLN A 501 -3.19 10.87 -12.43
N PHE A 502 -3.11 9.59 -12.77
CA PHE A 502 -2.32 9.11 -13.91
C PHE A 502 -2.81 9.72 -15.24
N VAL A 503 -4.11 9.70 -15.51
CA VAL A 503 -4.69 10.28 -16.74
C VAL A 503 -4.30 11.75 -16.89
N PHE A 504 -4.34 12.55 -15.82
CA PHE A 504 -4.03 13.97 -15.86
C PHE A 504 -2.53 14.30 -15.81
N SER A 505 -1.68 13.38 -15.35
CA SER A 505 -0.23 13.60 -15.24
C SER A 505 0.57 13.03 -16.41
N SER A 506 -0.01 12.16 -17.21
CA SER A 506 0.67 11.51 -18.34
C SER A 506 0.85 12.44 -19.53
N ASN A 507 1.87 12.17 -20.34
CA ASN A 507 2.18 12.92 -21.55
C ASN A 507 1.33 12.39 -22.72
N TRP A 508 0.27 13.11 -23.05
CA TRP A 508 -0.59 12.88 -24.20
C TRP A 508 -0.26 13.85 -25.35
N SER A 509 -0.87 13.65 -26.50
CA SER A 509 -0.84 14.63 -27.58
C SER A 509 -1.35 15.99 -27.11
N GLN A 510 -0.99 17.05 -27.77
CA GLN A 510 -1.40 18.41 -27.41
C GLN A 510 -2.93 18.52 -27.30
N VAL A 511 -3.67 17.96 -28.25
CA VAL A 511 -5.14 18.01 -28.29
C VAL A 511 -5.77 17.33 -27.10
N SER A 512 -5.33 16.10 -26.78
CA SER A 512 -5.82 15.37 -25.59
C SER A 512 -5.44 16.08 -24.30
N SER A 513 -4.21 16.61 -24.20
CA SER A 513 -3.73 17.33 -23.02
C SER A 513 -4.52 18.62 -22.78
N GLU A 514 -4.82 19.40 -23.80
CA GLU A 514 -5.64 20.61 -23.70
C GLU A 514 -7.06 20.26 -23.24
N THR A 515 -7.70 19.26 -23.85
CA THR A 515 -9.06 18.82 -23.46
C THR A 515 -9.12 18.32 -22.01
N LEU A 516 -8.13 17.53 -21.59
CA LEU A 516 -8.06 17.04 -20.22
C LEU A 516 -7.79 18.16 -19.22
N ASN A 517 -6.94 19.12 -19.54
CA ASN A 517 -6.65 20.29 -18.71
C ASN A 517 -7.86 21.20 -18.57
N ASP A 518 -8.61 21.43 -19.66
CA ASP A 518 -9.86 22.20 -19.64
C ASP A 518 -10.90 21.52 -18.76
N TYR A 519 -11.04 20.21 -18.89
CA TYR A 519 -11.94 19.43 -18.06
C TYR A 519 -11.55 19.49 -16.58
N ARG A 520 -10.26 19.31 -16.27
CA ARG A 520 -9.72 19.45 -14.92
C ARG A 520 -9.96 20.85 -14.36
N SER A 521 -9.67 21.88 -15.13
CA SER A 521 -9.87 23.28 -14.75
C SER A 521 -11.35 23.60 -14.52
N CYS A 522 -12.26 23.02 -15.30
CA CYS A 522 -13.70 23.15 -15.07
C CYS A 522 -14.09 22.58 -13.70
N ILE A 523 -13.60 21.39 -13.35
CA ILE A 523 -13.86 20.75 -12.05
C ILE A 523 -13.27 21.58 -10.92
N GLU A 524 -12.03 22.03 -11.07
CA GLU A 524 -11.33 22.82 -10.06
C GLU A 524 -11.96 24.20 -9.82
N ASN A 525 -12.58 24.78 -10.83
CA ASN A 525 -13.27 26.07 -10.75
C ASN A 525 -14.77 25.96 -10.43
N SER A 526 -15.30 24.74 -10.30
CA SER A 526 -16.68 24.52 -9.89
C SER A 526 -16.88 24.88 -8.41
N SER A 527 -18.14 25.02 -7.96
CA SER A 527 -18.47 25.25 -6.56
C SER A 527 -17.95 24.17 -5.60
N LEU A 528 -17.54 23.00 -6.14
CA LEU A 528 -16.84 21.95 -5.42
C LEU A 528 -15.41 22.33 -5.02
N SER A 529 -14.83 23.37 -5.62
CA SER A 529 -13.48 23.88 -5.29
C SER A 529 -13.39 24.52 -3.90
N LEU A 530 -14.52 24.85 -3.26
CA LEU A 530 -14.57 25.40 -1.91
C LEU A 530 -14.24 24.36 -0.84
N ILE A 531 -14.18 23.07 -1.21
CA ILE A 531 -13.88 21.98 -0.31
C ILE A 531 -12.37 21.77 -0.33
N GLU A 532 -11.67 21.99 0.78
CA GLU A 532 -10.26 21.66 0.96
C GLU A 532 -10.07 20.13 1.03
N TRP A 533 -10.14 19.49 -0.09
CA TRP A 533 -9.93 18.05 -0.20
C TRP A 533 -8.47 17.73 -0.48
N PRO A 534 -7.94 16.61 0.05
CA PRO A 534 -6.58 16.17 -0.27
C PRO A 534 -6.41 15.84 -1.74
N SER A 535 -7.48 15.46 -2.45
CA SER A 535 -7.48 15.28 -3.89
C SER A 535 -8.69 16.00 -4.50
N LYS A 536 -8.44 16.99 -5.36
CA LYS A 536 -9.47 17.64 -6.17
C LYS A 536 -10.14 16.66 -7.16
N LEU A 537 -9.56 15.48 -7.32
CA LEU A 537 -10.05 14.42 -8.20
C LEU A 537 -11.04 13.47 -7.50
N LEU A 538 -11.23 13.61 -6.18
CA LEU A 538 -12.13 12.73 -5.44
C LEU A 538 -13.57 12.75 -5.98
N TRP A 539 -14.01 13.91 -6.48
CA TRP A 539 -15.32 14.00 -7.13
C TRP A 539 -15.41 13.08 -8.36
N LEU A 540 -14.39 13.08 -9.23
CA LEU A 540 -14.31 12.18 -10.38
C LEU A 540 -14.22 10.71 -9.95
N SER A 541 -13.46 10.45 -8.91
CA SER A 541 -13.27 9.10 -8.37
C SER A 541 -14.58 8.54 -7.83
N PHE A 542 -15.33 9.35 -7.08
CA PHE A 542 -16.64 8.98 -6.58
C PHE A 542 -17.69 8.89 -7.69
N GLN A 543 -17.66 9.81 -8.66
CA GLN A 543 -18.53 9.72 -9.85
C GLN A 543 -18.24 8.44 -10.66
N THR A 544 -16.97 8.02 -10.75
CA THR A 544 -16.60 6.75 -11.39
C THR A 544 -17.18 5.56 -10.62
N ALA A 545 -17.11 5.57 -9.29
CA ALA A 545 -17.74 4.55 -8.45
C ALA A 545 -19.27 4.50 -8.63
N THR A 546 -19.92 5.66 -8.73
CA THR A 546 -21.37 5.75 -9.03
C THR A 546 -21.69 5.18 -10.41
N ASP A 547 -20.87 5.49 -11.43
CA ASP A 547 -21.05 4.97 -12.80
C ASP A 547 -20.89 3.44 -12.87
N ILE A 548 -19.96 2.86 -12.11
CA ILE A 548 -19.80 1.40 -11.97
C ILE A 548 -21.06 0.77 -11.38
N SER A 549 -21.73 1.48 -10.52
CA SER A 549 -22.86 1.00 -9.74
C SER A 549 -24.21 1.21 -10.44
N LYS A 550 -24.25 1.88 -11.60
CA LYS A 550 -25.50 2.22 -12.30
C LYS A 550 -26.35 1.01 -12.71
N ASP A 551 -25.70 -0.10 -13.04
CA ASP A 551 -26.37 -1.32 -13.45
C ASP A 551 -26.82 -2.19 -12.25
N ALA A 552 -26.54 -1.75 -11.02
CA ALA A 552 -26.94 -2.46 -9.83
C ALA A 552 -28.34 -2.03 -9.38
N ASP A 553 -29.09 -2.97 -8.82
CA ASP A 553 -30.42 -2.70 -8.26
C ASP A 553 -30.30 -1.87 -6.97
N TRP A 554 -30.28 -0.55 -7.11
CA TRP A 554 -30.11 0.40 -6.00
C TRP A 554 -31.27 0.39 -5.00
N ASP A 555 -32.48 0.06 -5.46
CA ASP A 555 -33.71 0.07 -4.65
C ASP A 555 -33.95 -1.24 -3.90
N VAL A 556 -33.10 -2.25 -4.11
CA VAL A 556 -33.24 -3.53 -3.40
C VAL A 556 -32.95 -3.33 -1.93
N GLU A 557 -33.91 -3.73 -1.10
CA GLU A 557 -33.75 -3.73 0.35
C GLU A 557 -32.75 -4.79 0.80
N VAL A 558 -31.93 -4.41 1.76
CA VAL A 558 -30.94 -5.28 2.39
C VAL A 558 -31.51 -5.81 3.70
N ASP A 559 -31.33 -7.11 3.94
CA ASP A 559 -31.74 -7.73 5.20
C ASP A 559 -30.86 -7.21 6.36
N THR A 560 -31.47 -6.39 7.20
CA THR A 560 -30.86 -5.82 8.40
C THR A 560 -31.33 -6.53 9.69
N GLY A 561 -31.94 -7.70 9.57
CA GLY A 561 -32.59 -8.41 10.69
C GLY A 561 -33.89 -7.75 11.15
N GLY A 562 -34.61 -7.09 10.23
CA GLY A 562 -35.93 -6.52 10.46
C GLY A 562 -35.95 -5.20 11.25
N ARG A 563 -34.79 -4.60 11.51
CA ARG A 563 -34.71 -3.36 12.30
C ARG A 563 -34.71 -2.09 11.48
N TRP A 564 -34.25 -2.11 10.25
CA TRP A 564 -34.03 -0.93 9.43
C TRP A 564 -34.33 -1.20 7.96
N HIS A 565 -34.97 -0.24 7.29
CA HIS A 565 -35.22 -0.29 5.84
C HIS A 565 -34.06 0.41 5.12
N LEU A 566 -33.02 -0.35 4.77
CA LEU A 566 -31.87 0.15 4.03
C LEU A 566 -31.84 -0.47 2.64
N THR A 567 -31.75 0.39 1.63
CA THR A 567 -31.52 -0.04 0.25
C THR A 567 -30.01 -0.14 -0.03
N ARG A 568 -29.64 -0.86 -1.08
CA ARG A 568 -28.25 -0.94 -1.54
C ARG A 568 -27.69 0.43 -1.89
N GLY A 569 -28.48 1.31 -2.48
CA GLY A 569 -28.08 2.68 -2.77
C GLY A 569 -27.75 3.48 -1.51
N ARG A 570 -28.57 3.37 -0.46
CA ARG A 570 -28.25 4.00 0.84
C ARG A 570 -26.94 3.47 1.43
N LEU A 571 -26.73 2.16 1.36
CA LEU A 571 -25.49 1.54 1.83
C LEU A 571 -24.26 2.00 1.05
N PHE A 572 -24.37 2.22 -0.25
CA PHE A 572 -23.31 2.77 -1.08
C PHE A 572 -22.81 4.10 -0.54
N TYR A 573 -23.72 5.07 -0.36
CA TYR A 573 -23.37 6.39 0.17
C TYR A 573 -22.90 6.34 1.63
N MET A 574 -23.57 5.56 2.48
CA MET A 574 -23.16 5.38 3.87
C MET A 574 -21.76 4.76 3.97
N SER A 575 -21.43 3.77 3.15
CA SER A 575 -20.12 3.12 3.14
C SER A 575 -19.03 4.10 2.76
N PHE A 576 -19.24 4.88 1.69
CA PHE A 576 -18.31 5.93 1.29
C PHE A 576 -18.06 6.92 2.43
N VAL A 577 -19.12 7.51 2.98
CA VAL A 577 -19.01 8.48 4.08
C VAL A 577 -18.36 7.87 5.30
N HIS A 578 -18.77 6.67 5.70
CA HIS A 578 -18.25 5.98 6.89
C HIS A 578 -16.75 5.69 6.78
N TYR A 579 -16.34 5.05 5.68
CA TYR A 579 -14.96 4.57 5.56
C TYR A 579 -13.98 5.67 5.16
N LEU A 580 -14.41 6.65 4.38
CA LEU A 580 -13.52 7.69 3.91
C LEU A 580 -13.60 8.99 4.73
N MET A 581 -14.75 9.30 5.32
CA MET A 581 -15.03 10.62 5.89
C MET A 581 -15.19 10.64 7.41
N CYS A 582 -15.78 9.63 8.05
CA CYS A 582 -16.09 9.63 9.48
C CYS A 582 -14.89 9.61 10.43
N ARG A 583 -13.68 9.49 9.96
CA ARG A 583 -12.55 9.06 10.79
C ARG A 583 -11.82 10.16 11.56
N GLY A 584 -12.33 11.38 11.63
CA GLY A 584 -11.74 12.45 12.43
C GLY A 584 -10.38 12.97 11.93
N PRO A 585 -9.63 13.75 12.70
CA PRO A 585 -8.41 14.45 12.26
C PRO A 585 -7.25 13.56 11.81
N ASN A 586 -7.36 12.25 12.01
CA ASN A 586 -6.41 11.25 11.47
C ASN A 586 -7.02 10.48 10.29
N SER A 587 -8.14 10.92 9.73
CA SER A 587 -8.69 10.33 8.51
C SER A 587 -7.83 10.73 7.32
N VAL A 588 -7.86 9.88 6.29
CA VAL A 588 -7.24 10.19 5.00
C VAL A 588 -7.75 11.51 4.45
N TYR A 589 -8.99 11.82 4.75
CA TYR A 589 -9.68 13.02 4.34
C TYR A 589 -10.27 13.69 5.58
N PRO A 590 -9.49 14.52 6.30
CA PRO A 590 -10.02 15.30 7.42
C PRO A 590 -10.98 16.36 6.85
N THR A 591 -12.25 16.01 6.77
CA THR A 591 -13.29 16.91 6.31
C THR A 591 -14.15 17.38 7.48
N PHE A 592 -14.59 18.61 7.39
CA PHE A 592 -15.67 19.10 8.24
C PHE A 592 -16.98 18.49 7.74
N GLY A 593 -17.90 18.19 8.66
CA GLY A 593 -19.18 17.55 8.32
C GLY A 593 -19.96 18.29 7.22
N GLU A 594 -19.90 19.63 7.26
CA GLU A 594 -20.53 20.49 6.25
C GLU A 594 -19.98 20.27 4.83
N ASP A 595 -18.67 20.00 4.69
CA ASP A 595 -18.05 19.74 3.39
C ASP A 595 -18.54 18.44 2.79
N VAL A 596 -18.75 17.41 3.64
CA VAL A 596 -19.30 16.12 3.19
C VAL A 596 -20.72 16.28 2.69
N ASP A 597 -21.55 17.03 3.42
CA ASP A 597 -22.94 17.28 3.05
C ASP A 597 -23.04 18.08 1.75
N VAL A 598 -22.16 19.08 1.57
CA VAL A 598 -22.04 19.84 0.32
C VAL A 598 -21.61 18.93 -0.83
N PHE A 599 -20.59 18.08 -0.62
CA PHE A 599 -20.12 17.15 -1.63
C PHE A 599 -21.21 16.16 -2.09
N MET A 600 -21.93 15.57 -1.15
CA MET A 600 -23.02 14.63 -1.46
C MET A 600 -24.19 15.30 -2.18
N SER A 601 -24.43 16.57 -1.90
CA SER A 601 -25.49 17.35 -2.56
C SER A 601 -25.24 17.56 -4.07
N ALA A 602 -24.04 17.26 -4.57
CA ALA A 602 -23.71 17.34 -5.99
C ALA A 602 -24.16 16.11 -6.79
N PHE A 603 -24.63 15.05 -6.13
CA PHE A 603 -25.02 13.79 -6.78
C PHE A 603 -26.53 13.59 -6.78
N GLU A 604 -27.13 13.54 -7.97
CA GLU A 604 -28.58 13.33 -8.14
C GLU A 604 -29.02 11.97 -7.55
N ASP A 605 -28.22 10.92 -7.75
CA ASP A 605 -28.51 9.57 -7.26
C ASP A 605 -28.51 9.50 -5.71
N PHE A 606 -27.82 10.43 -5.03
CA PHE A 606 -27.92 10.58 -3.58
C PHE A 606 -29.34 10.97 -3.15
N TYR A 607 -29.92 12.00 -3.79
CA TYR A 607 -31.29 12.45 -3.51
C TYR A 607 -32.30 11.34 -3.77
N ARG A 608 -32.12 10.58 -4.84
CA ARG A 608 -32.98 9.44 -5.15
C ARG A 608 -32.87 8.35 -4.08
N SER A 609 -31.68 7.97 -3.68
CA SER A 609 -31.43 6.90 -2.70
C SER A 609 -32.02 7.19 -1.31
N PHE A 610 -32.02 8.45 -0.89
CA PHE A 610 -32.54 8.87 0.40
C PHE A 610 -33.94 9.49 0.33
N SER A 611 -34.55 9.52 -0.86
CA SER A 611 -35.85 10.15 -1.11
C SER A 611 -35.90 11.64 -0.70
N CYS A 612 -34.77 12.34 -0.90
CA CYS A 612 -34.65 13.75 -0.61
C CYS A 612 -35.34 14.62 -1.66
N ASN A 613 -35.81 15.81 -1.26
CA ASN A 613 -36.36 16.78 -2.19
C ASN A 613 -35.27 17.44 -3.02
N MET A 614 -35.26 17.21 -4.34
CA MET A 614 -34.24 17.74 -5.27
C MET A 614 -34.21 19.30 -5.34
N ALA A 615 -35.31 19.98 -4.95
CA ALA A 615 -35.33 21.44 -4.88
C ALA A 615 -34.34 22.01 -3.83
N ALA A 616 -33.82 21.17 -2.95
CA ALA A 616 -32.81 21.53 -1.95
C ALA A 616 -31.36 21.44 -2.47
N SER A 617 -31.15 20.97 -3.71
CA SER A 617 -29.81 20.92 -4.33
C SER A 617 -29.21 22.33 -4.40
N LYS A 618 -28.28 22.62 -3.50
CA LYS A 618 -27.59 23.92 -3.39
C LYS A 618 -26.51 24.11 -4.47
N ILE A 619 -26.21 23.06 -5.22
CA ILE A 619 -25.13 23.08 -6.20
C ILE A 619 -25.72 22.63 -7.53
N ASN A 620 -25.70 23.53 -8.51
CA ASN A 620 -25.78 23.12 -9.91
C ASN A 620 -24.53 22.27 -10.15
N GLY A 621 -24.72 20.94 -10.22
CA GLY A 621 -23.62 20.01 -10.48
C GLY A 621 -22.83 20.54 -11.65
N ALA A 622 -21.50 20.58 -11.51
CA ALA A 622 -20.64 21.11 -12.52
C ALA A 622 -20.98 20.43 -13.86
N SER A 623 -21.51 21.19 -14.80
CA SER A 623 -21.81 20.70 -16.16
C SER A 623 -20.52 20.47 -16.97
N CYS A 624 -19.44 20.09 -16.27
CA CYS A 624 -18.17 19.76 -16.89
C CYS A 624 -18.34 18.50 -17.75
N SER A 625 -18.16 18.64 -19.04
CA SER A 625 -18.21 17.52 -19.97
C SER A 625 -16.84 17.31 -20.60
N LEU A 626 -16.37 16.06 -20.59
CA LEU A 626 -15.17 15.67 -21.30
C LEU A 626 -15.57 15.39 -22.75
N LYS A 627 -15.30 16.34 -23.64
CA LYS A 627 -15.56 16.21 -25.10
C LYS A 627 -14.38 16.82 -25.87
N LEU A 628 -13.86 16.09 -26.85
CA LEU A 628 -13.00 16.62 -27.88
C LEU A 628 -13.78 17.60 -28.76
#